data_b50979de88580aebcd1d355d7c791bca
#
_entry.id   b50979de88580aebcd1d355d7c791bca
#
_cell.length_a   1.000
_cell.length_b   1.000
_cell.length_c   1.000
_cell.angle_alpha   90.00
_cell.angle_beta   90.00
_cell.angle_gamma   90.00
#
_symmetry.space_group_name_H-M   'P 1'
#
loop_
_entity.id
_entity.type
_entity.pdbx_description
1 polymer ?
#
loop_
_entity_poly.entity_id
_entity_poly.type
_entity_poly.pdbx_seq_one_letter_code
_entity_poly.pdbx_strand_id
1 'polypeptide(L)'
;MKKLSIVFCAALAMVACNKTPEAAVSVNPATVDVAFEGTGDPVTIELKANRAWSITTDGQNWYSVEPLEGTGDATLYIRVDALETVSPRAAELTIKAETATAKLSIVQGLPNVEEVKSGSFVLEEVFFSGCLLENGTSSDGLDGDQYIKITNNTDNLLYADGLIFCKSSENSQNGGFSYWLIDNDLSGHILVKDMFLIPGDGDDVPVLPGHSIVIAFAAQDFKTENGYGLDLSGADFEIFDGEELDVDNPDVPNMEIFLKSSKSFSFLHNRGYESYALVKLPADVTEESFIADNAFSGTRSFWMDGEALMEGNAYPAGSYLIPNAWVADGINCGVEEDYGNPAFNASIDAGYTGCGKVDKDPDRFGKSVIRKSADGKLVDTNNSTNDFNRDATPSLKK
;
A
#
# COMPACT_ATOMS: atom_id res chain seq x y z
N MET A 1 -12.90 -55.83 99.20
CA MET A 1 -12.50 -54.42 99.04
C MET A 1 -12.09 -54.22 97.61
N LYS A 2 -12.98 -53.71 96.78
CA LYS A 2 -12.70 -53.40 95.34
C LYS A 2 -12.37 -51.90 95.18
N LYS A 3 -11.18 -51.60 94.69
CA LYS A 3 -10.77 -50.23 94.39
C LYS A 3 -11.33 -49.85 93.02
N LEU A 4 -12.12 -48.78 93.02
CA LEU A 4 -12.62 -48.17 91.78
C LEU A 4 -11.64 -47.11 91.28
N SER A 5 -11.02 -47.33 90.13
CA SER A 5 -10.15 -46.34 89.46
C SER A 5 -10.97 -45.55 88.45
N ILE A 6 -11.10 -44.25 88.66
CA ILE A 6 -11.74 -43.30 87.73
C ILE A 6 -10.68 -42.85 86.78
N VAL A 7 -10.88 -43.17 85.53
CA VAL A 7 -10.06 -42.66 84.41
C VAL A 7 -10.69 -41.36 83.90
N PHE A 8 -9.96 -40.26 84.08
CA PHE A 8 -10.36 -38.95 83.56
C PHE A 8 -9.84 -38.85 82.06
N CYS A 9 -10.75 -38.95 81.09
CA CYS A 9 -10.45 -38.65 79.71
C CYS A 9 -10.50 -37.16 79.52
N ALA A 10 -9.34 -36.51 79.37
CA ALA A 10 -9.22 -35.14 78.94
C ALA A 10 -9.40 -35.11 77.39
N ALA A 11 -10.53 -34.61 76.95
CA ALA A 11 -10.75 -34.32 75.52
C ALA A 11 -9.99 -33.05 75.15
N LEU A 12 -8.88 -33.18 74.40
CA LEU A 12 -8.23 -32.06 73.77
C LEU A 12 -9.08 -31.63 72.54
N ALA A 13 -9.80 -30.53 72.63
CA ALA A 13 -10.44 -29.88 71.57
C ALA A 13 -9.31 -29.17 70.69
N MET A 14 -8.91 -29.77 69.59
CA MET A 14 -8.09 -29.08 68.58
C MET A 14 -8.98 -28.04 67.94
N VAL A 15 -8.82 -26.79 68.27
CA VAL A 15 -9.34 -25.65 67.50
C VAL A 15 -8.47 -25.55 66.28
N ALA A 16 -8.91 -26.13 65.17
CA ALA A 16 -8.34 -25.84 63.86
C ALA A 16 -8.65 -24.39 63.54
N CYS A 17 -7.66 -23.52 63.66
CA CYS A 17 -7.70 -22.15 63.17
C CYS A 17 -7.74 -22.21 61.70
N ASN A 18 -8.92 -22.27 61.07
CA ASN A 18 -9.10 -22.08 59.61
C ASN A 18 -8.80 -20.62 59.31
N LYS A 19 -7.53 -20.28 59.10
CA LYS A 19 -7.19 -19.00 58.47
C LYS A 19 -7.81 -19.01 57.07
N THR A 20 -8.72 -18.08 56.83
CA THR A 20 -9.21 -17.83 55.48
C THR A 20 -7.97 -17.57 54.58
N PRO A 21 -7.80 -18.28 53.46
CA PRO A 21 -6.66 -18.05 52.59
C PRO A 21 -6.57 -16.57 52.20
N GLU A 22 -5.38 -16.02 52.10
CA GLU A 22 -5.19 -14.65 51.64
C GLU A 22 -5.76 -14.50 50.22
N ALA A 23 -6.23 -13.28 49.93
CA ALA A 23 -6.68 -12.96 48.57
C ALA A 23 -5.54 -13.15 47.58
N ALA A 24 -5.80 -13.81 46.47
CA ALA A 24 -4.84 -14.06 45.42
C ALA A 24 -5.49 -13.88 44.06
N VAL A 25 -4.74 -13.27 43.13
CA VAL A 25 -5.11 -13.16 41.74
C VAL A 25 -3.84 -13.21 40.88
N SER A 26 -3.90 -13.91 39.75
CA SER A 26 -2.83 -13.98 38.77
C SER A 26 -3.40 -14.20 37.36
N VAL A 27 -2.65 -13.83 36.34
CA VAL A 27 -2.96 -14.06 34.92
C VAL A 27 -1.77 -14.74 34.23
N ASN A 28 -2.07 -15.59 33.26
CA ASN A 28 -1.06 -16.29 32.51
C ASN A 28 -1.50 -16.44 31.02
N PRO A 29 -0.73 -15.89 30.08
CA PRO A 29 0.44 -15.01 30.25
C PRO A 29 0.05 -13.63 30.84
N ALA A 30 1.03 -12.94 31.45
CA ALA A 30 0.85 -11.58 31.96
C ALA A 30 1.09 -10.50 30.89
N THR A 31 1.59 -10.89 29.73
CA THR A 31 1.77 -10.03 28.56
C THR A 31 1.23 -10.74 27.33
N VAL A 32 0.51 -10.00 26.52
CA VAL A 32 -0.02 -10.42 25.21
C VAL A 32 0.66 -9.58 24.17
N ASP A 33 1.54 -10.20 23.37
CA ASP A 33 2.13 -9.59 22.21
C ASP A 33 1.23 -9.85 21.01
N VAL A 34 0.81 -8.80 20.32
CA VAL A 34 -0.11 -8.85 19.19
C VAL A 34 0.57 -8.25 17.97
N ALA A 35 0.42 -8.91 16.83
CA ALA A 35 0.90 -8.41 15.56
C ALA A 35 0.11 -7.15 15.12
N PHE A 36 0.65 -6.44 14.13
CA PHE A 36 0.06 -5.19 13.66
C PHE A 36 -1.36 -5.38 13.08
N GLU A 37 -1.67 -6.55 12.52
CA GLU A 37 -3.01 -6.89 11.98
C GLU A 37 -4.09 -7.01 13.07
N GLY A 38 -3.68 -6.96 14.32
CA GLY A 38 -4.60 -7.21 15.44
C GLY A 38 -4.87 -8.69 15.67
N THR A 39 -6.01 -8.99 16.29
CA THR A 39 -6.43 -10.37 16.55
C THR A 39 -7.64 -10.73 15.68
N GLY A 40 -7.53 -11.73 14.84
CA GLY A 40 -8.69 -12.27 14.11
C GLY A 40 -9.68 -12.92 15.09
N ASP A 41 -9.22 -13.98 15.77
CA ASP A 41 -9.92 -14.59 16.91
C ASP A 41 -9.42 -13.99 18.24
N PRO A 42 -10.24 -14.02 19.32
CA PRO A 42 -9.80 -13.54 20.61
C PRO A 42 -8.62 -14.34 21.16
N VAL A 43 -7.61 -13.65 21.68
CA VAL A 43 -6.56 -14.26 22.48
C VAL A 43 -7.14 -14.62 23.86
N THR A 44 -6.86 -15.84 24.34
CA THR A 44 -7.36 -16.32 25.64
C THR A 44 -6.28 -16.27 26.70
N ILE A 45 -6.64 -15.73 27.89
CA ILE A 45 -5.75 -15.60 29.04
C ILE A 45 -6.39 -16.33 30.22
N GLU A 46 -5.63 -17.17 30.91
CA GLU A 46 -6.07 -17.78 32.14
C GLU A 46 -5.97 -16.79 33.30
N LEU A 47 -7.07 -16.54 33.97
CA LEU A 47 -7.12 -15.81 35.22
C LEU A 47 -7.40 -16.80 36.37
N LYS A 48 -6.56 -16.79 37.41
CA LYS A 48 -6.76 -17.54 38.64
C LYS A 48 -7.00 -16.59 39.79
N ALA A 49 -8.11 -16.77 40.50
CA ALA A 49 -8.47 -15.97 41.66
C ALA A 49 -9.23 -16.80 42.70
N ASN A 50 -9.01 -16.52 43.97
CA ASN A 50 -9.74 -17.15 45.06
C ASN A 50 -10.80 -16.24 45.71
N ARG A 51 -11.11 -15.09 45.05
CA ARG A 51 -12.09 -14.08 45.44
C ARG A 51 -12.83 -13.56 44.23
N ALA A 52 -13.83 -12.70 44.45
CA ALA A 52 -14.40 -11.85 43.42
C ALA A 52 -13.32 -10.87 42.93
N TRP A 53 -13.30 -10.62 41.64
CA TRP A 53 -12.31 -9.76 40.97
C TRP A 53 -12.96 -8.83 39.97
N SER A 54 -12.27 -7.74 39.64
CA SER A 54 -12.62 -6.80 38.58
C SER A 54 -11.38 -6.33 37.85
N ILE A 55 -11.57 -5.98 36.60
CA ILE A 55 -10.53 -5.45 35.69
C ILE A 55 -10.78 -3.96 35.49
N THR A 56 -9.74 -3.16 35.67
CA THR A 56 -9.73 -1.74 35.28
C THR A 56 -8.88 -1.58 34.05
N THR A 57 -9.48 -1.01 33.01
CA THR A 57 -8.83 -0.67 31.73
C THR A 57 -8.37 0.78 31.77
N ASP A 58 -7.50 1.17 30.83
CA ASP A 58 -7.05 2.55 30.65
C ASP A 58 -8.02 3.41 29.81
N GLY A 59 -9.16 2.81 29.38
CA GLY A 59 -10.19 3.51 28.61
C GLY A 59 -9.90 3.66 27.12
N GLN A 60 -8.85 3.02 26.61
CA GLN A 60 -8.56 3.00 25.18
C GLN A 60 -9.60 2.14 24.43
N ASN A 61 -9.82 2.44 23.15
CA ASN A 61 -10.85 1.81 22.33
C ASN A 61 -10.29 0.81 21.30
N TRP A 62 -8.97 0.64 21.22
CA TRP A 62 -8.32 -0.24 20.27
C TRP A 62 -8.21 -1.70 20.71
N TYR A 63 -8.64 -2.00 21.93
CA TYR A 63 -8.75 -3.37 22.44
C TYR A 63 -10.01 -3.54 23.27
N SER A 64 -10.44 -4.79 23.44
CA SER A 64 -11.48 -5.18 24.36
C SER A 64 -11.04 -6.40 25.20
N VAL A 65 -11.54 -6.48 26.42
CA VAL A 65 -11.31 -7.62 27.34
C VAL A 65 -12.63 -8.02 27.95
N GLU A 66 -12.94 -9.30 27.93
CA GLU A 66 -14.15 -9.87 28.52
C GLU A 66 -13.86 -11.20 29.24
N PRO A 67 -14.51 -11.48 30.39
CA PRO A 67 -15.33 -10.56 31.17
C PRO A 67 -14.49 -9.55 31.99
N LEU A 68 -15.08 -8.41 32.37
CA LEU A 68 -14.41 -7.38 33.18
C LEU A 68 -14.54 -7.62 34.71
N GLU A 69 -15.39 -8.55 35.13
CA GLU A 69 -15.58 -8.94 36.55
C GLU A 69 -16.00 -10.39 36.66
N GLY A 70 -15.74 -10.99 37.84
CA GLY A 70 -16.11 -12.38 38.08
C GLY A 70 -15.73 -12.85 39.48
N THR A 71 -15.86 -14.15 39.73
CA THR A 71 -15.49 -14.78 40.99
C THR A 71 -14.81 -16.12 40.72
N GLY A 72 -13.65 -16.35 41.37
CA GLY A 72 -12.84 -17.54 41.13
C GLY A 72 -12.09 -17.50 39.80
N ASP A 73 -11.62 -18.66 39.35
CA ASP A 73 -10.88 -18.81 38.11
C ASP A 73 -11.76 -18.48 36.88
N ALA A 74 -11.17 -17.87 35.84
CA ALA A 74 -11.85 -17.49 34.64
C ALA A 74 -10.91 -17.53 33.42
N THR A 75 -11.49 -17.50 32.22
CA THR A 75 -10.79 -17.23 30.97
C THR A 75 -11.15 -15.83 30.48
N LEU A 76 -10.16 -15.02 30.27
CA LEU A 76 -10.33 -13.70 29.61
C LEU A 76 -10.16 -13.85 28.13
N TYR A 77 -10.97 -13.11 27.38
CA TYR A 77 -10.92 -13.02 25.92
C TYR A 77 -10.51 -11.60 25.53
N ILE A 78 -9.41 -11.50 24.80
CA ILE A 78 -8.85 -10.22 24.39
C ILE A 78 -8.96 -10.10 22.86
N ARG A 79 -9.54 -9.00 22.39
CA ARG A 79 -9.51 -8.59 20.97
C ARG A 79 -8.73 -7.31 20.84
N VAL A 80 -7.94 -7.20 19.79
CA VAL A 80 -7.11 -6.04 19.48
C VAL A 80 -7.35 -5.70 18.01
N ASP A 81 -7.65 -4.43 17.73
CA ASP A 81 -7.84 -3.92 16.37
C ASP A 81 -6.51 -3.82 15.63
N ALA A 82 -6.53 -3.86 14.29
CA ALA A 82 -5.35 -3.61 13.47
C ALA A 82 -4.76 -2.22 13.72
N LEU A 83 -3.47 -2.05 13.49
CA LEU A 83 -2.84 -0.74 13.41
C LEU A 83 -3.19 -0.08 12.08
N GLU A 84 -3.76 1.13 12.15
CA GLU A 84 -4.04 1.98 10.97
C GLU A 84 -2.88 2.94 10.68
N THR A 85 -1.97 3.11 11.63
CA THR A 85 -0.81 4.01 11.53
C THR A 85 0.46 3.34 12.04
N VAL A 86 1.61 3.85 11.66
CA VAL A 86 2.94 3.32 12.06
C VAL A 86 3.27 3.78 13.49
N SER A 87 2.39 3.50 14.43
CA SER A 87 2.53 3.86 15.84
C SER A 87 2.28 2.64 16.73
N PRO A 88 3.32 1.99 17.24
CA PRO A 88 3.16 0.89 18.18
C PRO A 88 2.44 1.36 19.43
N ARG A 89 1.66 0.49 20.03
CA ARG A 89 0.83 0.85 21.18
C ARG A 89 0.85 -0.23 22.25
N ALA A 90 0.63 0.19 23.50
CA ALA A 90 0.54 -0.72 24.64
C ALA A 90 -0.52 -0.25 25.63
N ALA A 91 -1.11 -1.21 26.35
CA ALA A 91 -2.06 -0.97 27.43
C ALA A 91 -1.68 -1.82 28.64
N GLU A 92 -1.92 -1.29 29.85
CA GLU A 92 -1.76 -2.02 31.08
C GLU A 92 -3.09 -2.07 31.84
N LEU A 93 -3.61 -3.27 32.05
CA LEU A 93 -4.83 -3.52 32.77
C LEU A 93 -4.51 -3.95 34.21
N THR A 94 -5.27 -3.46 35.15
CA THR A 94 -5.15 -3.87 36.55
C THR A 94 -6.33 -4.77 36.96
N ILE A 95 -6.01 -5.99 37.41
CA ILE A 95 -6.97 -6.95 37.94
C ILE A 95 -6.86 -6.93 39.45
N LYS A 96 -7.98 -6.67 40.10
CA LYS A 96 -8.03 -6.55 41.57
C LYS A 96 -8.98 -7.60 42.17
N ALA A 97 -8.50 -8.34 43.14
CA ALA A 97 -9.29 -9.27 43.95
C ALA A 97 -9.07 -8.95 45.44
N GLU A 98 -9.99 -8.22 46.07
CA GLU A 98 -9.86 -7.64 47.40
C GLU A 98 -8.57 -6.82 47.58
N THR A 99 -7.56 -7.37 48.27
CA THR A 99 -6.25 -6.73 48.51
C THR A 99 -5.17 -7.17 47.48
N ALA A 100 -5.42 -8.25 46.74
CA ALA A 100 -4.50 -8.76 45.75
C ALA A 100 -4.69 -8.04 44.39
N THR A 101 -3.59 -7.82 43.69
CA THR A 101 -3.59 -7.22 42.34
C THR A 101 -2.70 -8.02 41.39
N ALA A 102 -3.11 -8.11 40.13
CA ALA A 102 -2.30 -8.60 39.03
C ALA A 102 -2.34 -7.58 37.88
N LYS A 103 -1.33 -7.57 37.03
CA LYS A 103 -1.27 -6.74 35.86
C LYS A 103 -1.31 -7.62 34.61
N LEU A 104 -1.96 -7.15 33.58
CA LEU A 104 -2.00 -7.73 32.27
C LEU A 104 -1.61 -6.64 31.24
N SER A 105 -0.54 -6.87 30.51
CA SER A 105 -0.08 -5.96 29.47
C SER A 105 -0.50 -6.46 28.10
N ILE A 106 -0.97 -5.57 27.26
CA ILE A 106 -1.24 -5.80 25.83
C ILE A 106 -0.25 -4.93 25.06
N VAL A 107 0.54 -5.52 24.17
CA VAL A 107 1.55 -4.82 23.38
C VAL A 107 1.30 -5.14 21.91
N GLN A 108 1.17 -4.10 21.08
CA GLN A 108 1.06 -4.25 19.65
C GLN A 108 2.20 -3.51 18.97
N GLY A 109 3.08 -4.28 18.33
CA GLY A 109 4.27 -3.80 17.63
C GLY A 109 4.06 -3.56 16.17
N LEU A 110 5.08 -2.98 15.52
CA LEU A 110 5.18 -2.84 14.08
C LEU A 110 5.72 -4.14 13.45
N PRO A 111 5.43 -4.40 12.17
CA PRO A 111 6.10 -5.46 11.43
C PRO A 111 7.60 -5.13 11.24
N ASN A 112 8.38 -6.12 10.83
CA ASN A 112 9.78 -5.90 10.49
C ASN A 112 9.88 -4.95 9.28
N VAL A 113 10.98 -4.21 9.20
CA VAL A 113 11.31 -3.40 8.03
C VAL A 113 11.97 -4.29 6.98
N GLU A 114 11.58 -4.12 5.71
CA GLU A 114 12.17 -4.77 4.55
C GLU A 114 12.62 -3.72 3.52
N GLU A 115 13.66 -4.01 2.75
CA GLU A 115 14.09 -3.18 1.63
C GLU A 115 13.17 -3.37 0.42
N VAL A 116 12.99 -2.29 -0.35
CA VAL A 116 12.21 -2.32 -1.60
C VAL A 116 12.93 -3.14 -2.67
N LYS A 117 12.22 -4.10 -3.23
CA LYS A 117 12.65 -4.96 -4.33
C LYS A 117 11.49 -5.20 -5.31
N SER A 118 11.72 -5.91 -6.40
CA SER A 118 10.64 -6.30 -7.34
C SER A 118 9.49 -6.97 -6.61
N GLY A 119 8.25 -6.51 -6.88
CA GLY A 119 7.01 -6.99 -6.26
C GLY A 119 6.75 -6.51 -4.83
N SER A 120 7.66 -5.69 -4.22
CA SER A 120 7.44 -5.16 -2.88
C SER A 120 6.36 -4.08 -2.87
N PHE A 121 6.55 -3.04 -3.67
CA PHE A 121 5.52 -2.08 -4.02
C PHE A 121 4.97 -2.42 -5.40
N VAL A 122 3.64 -2.40 -5.52
CA VAL A 122 2.95 -2.65 -6.79
C VAL A 122 1.97 -1.52 -7.11
N LEU A 123 1.82 -1.24 -8.39
CA LEU A 123 0.76 -0.38 -8.89
C LEU A 123 -0.58 -1.10 -8.70
N GLU A 124 -1.36 -0.69 -7.71
CA GLU A 124 -2.68 -1.25 -7.44
C GLU A 124 -3.71 -0.72 -8.41
N GLU A 125 -3.66 0.59 -8.68
CA GLU A 125 -4.62 1.26 -9.54
C GLU A 125 -3.97 2.40 -10.32
N VAL A 126 -4.38 2.55 -11.58
CA VAL A 126 -4.05 3.71 -12.41
C VAL A 126 -5.32 4.25 -13.04
N PHE A 127 -5.72 5.43 -12.60
CA PHE A 127 -6.85 6.15 -13.16
C PHE A 127 -6.35 7.23 -14.12
N PHE A 128 -6.15 6.86 -15.36
CA PHE A 128 -5.60 7.74 -16.39
C PHE A 128 -6.70 8.38 -17.28
N SER A 129 -7.91 7.83 -17.30
CA SER A 129 -8.93 8.25 -18.26
C SER A 129 -9.56 9.60 -17.93
N GLY A 130 -9.51 10.03 -16.66
CA GLY A 130 -10.27 11.18 -16.18
C GLY A 130 -11.78 10.97 -16.18
N CYS A 131 -12.54 11.88 -15.61
CA CYS A 131 -13.98 11.89 -15.63
C CYS A 131 -14.52 12.75 -16.78
N LEU A 132 -15.72 12.42 -17.30
CA LEU A 132 -16.45 13.28 -18.20
C LEU A 132 -17.09 14.45 -17.44
N LEU A 133 -17.12 15.62 -18.03
CA LEU A 133 -17.95 16.74 -17.58
C LEU A 133 -19.43 16.49 -17.93
N GLU A 134 -20.35 17.24 -17.29
CA GLU A 134 -21.81 17.13 -17.47
C GLU A 134 -22.27 17.23 -18.93
N ASN A 135 -21.58 18.02 -19.71
CA ASN A 135 -21.90 18.22 -21.12
C ASN A 135 -21.44 17.07 -22.04
N GLY A 136 -20.86 15.98 -21.45
CA GLY A 136 -20.33 14.85 -22.18
C GLY A 136 -19.03 15.15 -22.96
N THR A 137 -18.43 16.34 -22.76
CA THR A 137 -17.07 16.59 -23.18
C THR A 137 -16.13 16.00 -22.15
N SER A 138 -15.01 15.41 -22.60
CA SER A 138 -13.91 15.16 -21.71
C SER A 138 -13.57 16.46 -20.99
N SER A 139 -13.02 16.36 -19.79
CA SER A 139 -12.40 17.49 -19.11
C SER A 139 -11.20 18.02 -19.90
N ASP A 140 -11.33 18.12 -21.23
CA ASP A 140 -10.26 18.54 -22.13
C ASP A 140 -9.57 19.78 -21.59
N GLY A 141 -8.42 19.59 -21.00
CA GLY A 141 -7.66 20.62 -20.30
C GLY A 141 -7.66 20.50 -18.78
N LEU A 142 -8.33 19.52 -18.18
CA LEU A 142 -8.27 19.23 -16.76
C LEU A 142 -8.17 17.71 -16.52
N ASP A 143 -7.16 17.07 -17.12
CA ASP A 143 -6.79 15.70 -16.77
C ASP A 143 -6.27 15.60 -15.32
N GLY A 144 -6.55 16.66 -14.51
CA GLY A 144 -6.12 16.78 -13.13
C GLY A 144 -6.77 15.80 -12.16
N ASP A 145 -7.95 15.24 -12.48
CA ASP A 145 -8.60 14.24 -11.63
C ASP A 145 -8.00 12.83 -11.77
N GLN A 146 -6.80 12.74 -12.36
CA GLN A 146 -6.04 11.49 -12.50
C GLN A 146 -5.24 11.17 -11.24
N TYR A 147 -5.09 9.88 -10.96
CA TYR A 147 -4.27 9.40 -9.84
C TYR A 147 -3.68 8.02 -10.09
N ILE A 148 -2.67 7.70 -9.30
CA ILE A 148 -2.15 6.35 -9.14
C ILE A 148 -2.23 5.92 -7.69
N LYS A 149 -2.36 4.62 -7.46
CA LYS A 149 -2.35 4.00 -6.13
C LYS A 149 -1.27 2.94 -6.09
N ILE A 150 -0.37 3.07 -5.12
CA ILE A 150 0.79 2.21 -4.92
C ILE A 150 0.61 1.49 -3.59
N THR A 151 0.78 0.16 -3.57
CA THR A 151 0.50 -0.66 -2.38
C THR A 151 1.73 -1.46 -1.96
N ASN A 152 1.99 -1.49 -0.67
CA ASN A 152 2.93 -2.43 -0.07
C ASN A 152 2.33 -3.85 -0.11
N ASN A 153 2.82 -4.67 -1.03
CA ASN A 153 2.33 -6.04 -1.24
C ASN A 153 3.11 -7.10 -0.45
N THR A 154 3.88 -6.69 0.57
CA THR A 154 4.65 -7.59 1.45
C THR A 154 3.94 -7.79 2.80
N ASP A 155 4.56 -8.61 3.68
CA ASP A 155 4.14 -8.79 5.07
C ASP A 155 4.98 -7.91 6.03
N ASN A 156 5.83 -7.05 5.49
CA ASN A 156 6.77 -6.23 6.24
C ASN A 156 6.48 -4.73 6.04
N LEU A 157 6.97 -3.91 6.96
CA LEU A 157 6.96 -2.46 6.80
C LEU A 157 7.94 -2.07 5.68
N LEU A 158 7.48 -1.28 4.74
CA LEU A 158 8.32 -0.65 3.72
C LEU A 158 8.35 0.86 3.90
N TYR A 159 9.43 1.47 3.44
CA TYR A 159 9.54 2.92 3.30
C TYR A 159 9.48 3.30 1.82
N ALA A 160 8.57 4.20 1.49
CA ALA A 160 8.32 4.60 0.11
C ALA A 160 9.21 5.77 -0.36
N ASP A 161 9.92 6.43 0.55
CA ASP A 161 10.84 7.50 0.18
C ASP A 161 11.87 7.00 -0.86
N GLY A 162 12.16 7.85 -1.85
CA GLY A 162 13.03 7.51 -2.96
C GLY A 162 12.45 6.48 -3.94
N LEU A 163 11.17 6.07 -3.79
CA LEU A 163 10.46 5.35 -4.85
C LEU A 163 10.08 6.36 -5.94
N ILE A 164 10.28 5.98 -7.20
CA ILE A 164 10.07 6.83 -8.34
C ILE A 164 8.95 6.26 -9.19
N PHE A 165 7.92 7.05 -9.45
CA PHE A 165 6.93 6.76 -10.48
C PHE A 165 7.45 7.25 -11.83
N CYS A 166 7.46 6.36 -12.83
CA CYS A 166 8.00 6.61 -14.16
C CYS A 166 6.94 6.45 -15.24
N LYS A 167 6.99 7.31 -16.26
CA LYS A 167 6.21 7.19 -17.49
C LYS A 167 7.10 6.68 -18.61
N SER A 168 6.57 5.75 -19.42
CA SER A 168 7.33 5.23 -20.57
C SER A 168 7.65 6.30 -21.60
N SER A 169 8.81 6.20 -22.22
CA SER A 169 9.20 7.06 -23.33
C SER A 169 8.42 6.75 -24.62
N GLU A 170 8.07 5.48 -24.78
CA GLU A 170 7.30 4.97 -25.89
C GLU A 170 5.83 4.82 -25.54
N ASN A 171 4.95 4.93 -26.52
CA ASN A 171 3.55 4.56 -26.38
C ASN A 171 3.24 3.23 -27.07
N SER A 172 2.18 2.58 -26.63
CA SER A 172 1.76 1.27 -27.11
C SER A 172 0.88 1.30 -28.34
N GLN A 173 0.57 2.48 -28.90
CA GLN A 173 -0.35 2.63 -30.01
C GLN A 173 0.18 1.95 -31.27
N ASN A 174 -0.65 1.12 -31.88
CA ASN A 174 -0.38 0.55 -33.18
C ASN A 174 -0.76 1.53 -34.30
N GLY A 175 0.13 2.43 -34.60
CA GLY A 175 -0.07 3.40 -35.71
C GLY A 175 -0.01 2.79 -37.13
N GLY A 176 -0.28 1.49 -37.31
CA GLY A 176 -0.05 0.75 -38.55
C GLY A 176 1.40 0.32 -38.73
N PHE A 177 2.23 0.54 -37.71
CA PHE A 177 3.65 0.20 -37.73
C PHE A 177 3.97 -0.75 -36.59
N SER A 178 4.65 -1.84 -36.85
CA SER A 178 5.27 -2.66 -35.83
C SER A 178 6.63 -2.07 -35.48
N TYR A 179 6.72 -1.37 -34.37
CA TYR A 179 8.00 -0.88 -33.87
C TYR A 179 8.77 -2.05 -33.25
N TRP A 180 9.89 -2.41 -33.84
CA TRP A 180 10.80 -3.36 -33.23
C TRP A 180 12.04 -2.60 -32.79
N LEU A 181 12.44 -2.81 -31.55
CA LEU A 181 13.71 -2.31 -31.01
C LEU A 181 14.84 -3.18 -31.57
N ILE A 182 15.06 -3.12 -32.88
CA ILE A 182 15.94 -4.04 -33.58
C ILE A 182 17.42 -3.69 -33.37
N ASP A 183 17.72 -2.42 -33.16
CA ASP A 183 19.12 -1.96 -33.09
C ASP A 183 19.64 -1.81 -31.64
N ASN A 184 18.79 -1.95 -30.64
CA ASN A 184 19.18 -1.83 -29.25
C ASN A 184 18.55 -2.97 -28.45
N ASP A 185 19.37 -3.83 -27.86
CA ASP A 185 18.90 -4.85 -26.94
C ASP A 185 18.43 -4.21 -25.62
N LEU A 186 17.15 -3.87 -25.55
CA LEU A 186 16.50 -3.35 -24.34
C LEU A 186 15.92 -4.45 -23.47
N SER A 187 16.27 -5.71 -23.70
CA SER A 187 15.74 -6.84 -22.91
C SER A 187 16.07 -6.72 -21.41
N GLY A 188 17.16 -6.04 -21.07
CA GLY A 188 17.60 -5.79 -19.69
C GLY A 188 17.19 -4.43 -19.12
N HIS A 189 16.43 -3.63 -19.86
CA HIS A 189 16.10 -2.26 -19.49
C HIS A 189 14.67 -1.89 -19.88
N ILE A 190 14.10 -0.90 -19.19
CA ILE A 190 12.95 -0.14 -19.67
C ILE A 190 13.38 1.26 -20.08
N LEU A 191 12.61 1.90 -20.96
CA LEU A 191 12.87 3.25 -21.44
C LEU A 191 11.80 4.21 -20.91
N VAL A 192 12.21 5.21 -20.16
CA VAL A 192 11.33 6.19 -19.51
C VAL A 192 11.68 7.63 -19.90
N LYS A 193 10.74 8.56 -19.71
CA LYS A 193 10.91 9.99 -20.02
C LYS A 193 10.62 10.92 -18.85
N ASP A 194 9.61 10.63 -18.05
CA ASP A 194 9.20 11.44 -16.91
C ASP A 194 9.32 10.60 -15.64
N MET A 195 9.88 11.18 -14.60
CA MET A 195 10.20 10.51 -13.35
C MET A 195 9.86 11.43 -12.17
N PHE A 196 9.02 10.94 -11.27
CA PHE A 196 8.53 11.65 -10.09
C PHE A 196 8.90 10.85 -8.84
N LEU A 197 9.65 11.45 -7.94
CA LEU A 197 10.23 10.80 -6.77
C LEU A 197 9.43 11.14 -5.51
N ILE A 198 9.12 10.15 -4.69
CA ILE A 198 8.59 10.36 -3.35
C ILE A 198 9.72 10.91 -2.47
N PRO A 199 9.58 12.15 -1.94
CA PRO A 199 10.62 12.78 -1.14
C PRO A 199 10.83 12.06 0.20
N GLY A 200 12.01 12.25 0.81
CA GLY A 200 12.36 11.78 2.15
C GLY A 200 13.78 11.26 2.25
N ASP A 201 14.23 11.03 3.48
CA ASP A 201 15.62 10.65 3.80
C ASP A 201 15.79 9.12 3.96
N GLY A 202 14.74 8.31 3.71
CA GLY A 202 14.77 6.85 3.69
C GLY A 202 13.92 6.17 4.77
N ASP A 203 13.35 6.93 5.72
CA ASP A 203 12.47 6.44 6.79
C ASP A 203 11.30 7.40 7.12
N ASP A 204 11.01 8.32 6.20
CA ASP A 204 9.97 9.35 6.40
C ASP A 204 8.57 8.91 5.94
N VAL A 205 8.48 7.99 4.97
CA VAL A 205 7.21 7.56 4.37
C VAL A 205 6.98 6.06 4.59
N PRO A 206 6.66 5.65 5.83
CA PRO A 206 6.41 4.25 6.15
C PRO A 206 5.05 3.78 5.64
N VAL A 207 5.00 2.60 5.02
CA VAL A 207 3.79 1.97 4.49
C VAL A 207 3.63 0.58 5.10
N LEU A 208 2.59 0.39 5.89
CA LEU A 208 2.25 -0.90 6.50
C LEU A 208 1.89 -1.94 5.42
N PRO A 209 2.04 -3.25 5.68
CA PRO A 209 1.59 -4.31 4.79
C PRO A 209 0.12 -4.12 4.34
N GLY A 210 -0.13 -4.21 3.04
CA GLY A 210 -1.45 -4.04 2.46
C GLY A 210 -1.98 -2.60 2.42
N HIS A 211 -1.25 -1.63 2.98
CA HIS A 211 -1.60 -0.20 2.88
C HIS A 211 -1.07 0.40 1.59
N SER A 212 -1.72 1.48 1.18
CA SER A 212 -1.45 2.13 -0.11
C SER A 212 -1.16 3.60 0.06
N ILE A 213 -0.42 4.15 -0.91
CA ILE A 213 -0.19 5.57 -1.12
C ILE A 213 -0.98 5.98 -2.36
N VAL A 214 -1.70 7.09 -2.30
CA VAL A 214 -2.37 7.74 -3.42
C VAL A 214 -1.53 8.95 -3.86
N ILE A 215 -1.15 8.98 -5.15
CA ILE A 215 -0.48 10.11 -5.77
C ILE A 215 -1.45 10.73 -6.78
N ALA A 216 -1.88 11.95 -6.56
CA ALA A 216 -2.74 12.72 -7.45
C ALA A 216 -1.90 13.52 -8.46
N PHE A 217 -2.45 13.75 -9.64
CA PHE A 217 -1.87 14.68 -10.62
C PHE A 217 -2.28 16.14 -10.35
N ALA A 218 -3.37 16.33 -9.61
CA ALA A 218 -3.69 17.55 -8.86
C ALA A 218 -4.55 17.14 -7.67
N ALA A 219 -4.14 17.48 -6.46
CA ALA A 219 -4.81 17.07 -5.23
C ALA A 219 -5.98 18.00 -4.88
N GLN A 220 -7.03 18.01 -5.71
CA GLN A 220 -8.20 18.89 -5.60
C GLN A 220 -9.50 18.10 -5.42
N ASP A 221 -10.52 18.73 -4.86
CA ASP A 221 -11.89 18.23 -4.84
C ASP A 221 -12.61 18.57 -6.14
N PHE A 222 -12.34 17.85 -7.21
CA PHE A 222 -13.02 18.02 -8.50
C PHE A 222 -14.53 17.73 -8.44
N LYS A 223 -14.96 16.96 -7.45
CA LYS A 223 -16.39 16.65 -7.24
C LYS A 223 -17.17 17.88 -6.80
N THR A 224 -16.61 18.69 -5.88
CA THR A 224 -17.23 19.95 -5.44
C THR A 224 -17.12 21.03 -6.51
N GLU A 225 -15.99 21.13 -7.18
CA GLU A 225 -15.74 22.17 -8.18
C GLU A 225 -16.54 21.96 -9.47
N ASN A 226 -16.58 20.73 -9.97
CA ASN A 226 -17.14 20.40 -11.27
C ASN A 226 -18.35 19.46 -11.22
N GLY A 227 -18.63 18.84 -10.07
CA GLY A 227 -19.75 17.91 -9.87
C GLY A 227 -19.56 16.51 -10.47
N TYR A 228 -18.46 16.24 -11.19
CA TYR A 228 -18.25 15.02 -11.98
C TYR A 228 -16.94 14.32 -11.73
N GLY A 229 -15.95 15.03 -11.22
CA GLY A 229 -14.63 14.48 -10.91
C GLY A 229 -14.60 13.68 -9.61
N LEU A 230 -13.41 13.34 -9.20
CA LEU A 230 -13.11 12.69 -7.93
C LEU A 230 -12.68 13.74 -6.89
N ASP A 231 -12.84 13.43 -5.62
CA ASP A 231 -12.22 14.19 -4.54
C ASP A 231 -10.82 13.59 -4.29
N LEU A 232 -9.79 14.28 -4.71
CA LEU A 232 -8.38 13.93 -4.54
C LEU A 232 -7.67 14.81 -3.51
N SER A 233 -8.39 15.71 -2.83
CA SER A 233 -7.82 16.65 -1.85
C SER A 233 -7.17 15.97 -0.64
N GLY A 234 -7.45 14.70 -0.42
CA GLY A 234 -6.85 13.87 0.64
C GLY A 234 -5.81 12.88 0.11
N ALA A 235 -5.20 13.10 -1.04
CA ALA A 235 -4.11 12.29 -1.54
C ALA A 235 -2.89 12.37 -0.62
N ASP A 236 -2.05 11.34 -0.62
CA ASP A 236 -0.82 11.32 0.19
C ASP A 236 0.29 12.19 -0.43
N PHE A 237 0.30 12.29 -1.77
CA PHE A 237 1.20 13.15 -2.54
C PHE A 237 0.48 13.72 -3.76
N GLU A 238 1.01 14.82 -4.29
CA GLU A 238 0.63 15.32 -5.61
C GLU A 238 1.84 15.60 -6.51
N ILE A 239 1.62 15.59 -7.81
CA ILE A 239 2.60 15.96 -8.80
C ILE A 239 2.37 17.41 -9.18
N PHE A 240 3.01 18.32 -8.45
CA PHE A 240 3.00 19.73 -8.77
C PHE A 240 4.31 20.14 -9.46
N ASP A 241 4.25 20.64 -10.68
CA ASP A 241 5.40 21.01 -11.47
C ASP A 241 5.53 22.53 -11.74
N GLY A 242 4.58 23.32 -11.22
CA GLY A 242 4.60 24.77 -11.28
C GLY A 242 4.33 25.38 -12.66
N GLU A 243 3.84 24.60 -13.61
CA GLU A 243 3.44 25.09 -14.93
C GLU A 243 2.09 25.85 -14.85
N GLU A 244 1.77 26.67 -15.88
CA GLU A 244 0.69 27.66 -15.85
C GLU A 244 -0.71 27.10 -15.48
N LEU A 245 -0.98 25.85 -15.79
CA LEU A 245 -2.28 25.20 -15.53
C LEU A 245 -2.26 24.23 -14.34
N ASP A 246 -1.12 24.14 -13.68
CA ASP A 246 -0.94 23.28 -12.53
C ASP A 246 -1.32 24.00 -11.23
N VAL A 247 -2.09 23.36 -10.37
CA VAL A 247 -2.62 23.96 -9.15
C VAL A 247 -2.15 23.18 -7.94
N ASP A 248 -1.34 23.80 -7.12
CA ASP A 248 -0.80 23.27 -5.87
C ASP A 248 -1.86 23.18 -4.77
N ASN A 249 -1.91 22.06 -4.07
CA ASN A 249 -2.63 21.95 -2.80
C ASN A 249 -1.62 22.02 -1.64
N PRO A 250 -1.49 23.12 -0.93
CA PRO A 250 -0.49 23.29 0.11
C PRO A 250 -0.66 22.35 1.32
N ASP A 251 -1.78 21.65 1.42
CA ASP A 251 -2.04 20.66 2.47
C ASP A 251 -1.60 19.24 2.07
N VAL A 252 -1.18 19.03 0.81
CA VAL A 252 -0.70 17.74 0.29
C VAL A 252 0.78 17.84 -0.10
N PRO A 253 1.66 16.97 0.37
CA PRO A 253 3.08 16.99 0.00
C PRO A 253 3.29 16.79 -1.51
N ASN A 254 4.21 17.56 -2.09
CA ASN A 254 4.57 17.44 -3.50
C ASN A 254 5.60 16.34 -3.74
N MET A 255 5.42 15.59 -4.84
CA MET A 255 6.48 14.74 -5.40
C MET A 255 7.65 15.62 -5.88
N GLU A 256 8.86 15.11 -5.78
CA GLU A 256 10.01 15.75 -6.44
C GLU A 256 10.03 15.41 -7.92
N ILE A 257 10.22 16.42 -8.76
CA ILE A 257 10.39 16.24 -10.20
C ILE A 257 11.83 15.80 -10.46
N PHE A 258 12.05 14.49 -10.48
CA PHE A 258 13.39 13.93 -10.76
C PHE A 258 13.81 14.19 -12.22
N LEU A 259 12.91 13.91 -13.17
CA LEU A 259 13.10 14.23 -14.58
C LEU A 259 11.74 14.52 -15.23
N LYS A 260 11.71 15.49 -16.14
CA LYS A 260 10.52 15.83 -16.92
C LYS A 260 10.90 16.21 -18.34
N SER A 261 10.31 15.54 -19.30
CA SER A 261 10.58 15.74 -20.74
C SER A 261 9.77 16.87 -21.35
N SER A 262 8.60 17.19 -20.77
CA SER A 262 7.65 18.20 -21.26
C SER A 262 7.80 19.52 -20.50
N LYS A 263 7.39 20.63 -21.15
CA LYS A 263 7.23 21.93 -20.53
C LYS A 263 5.76 22.28 -20.20
N SER A 264 4.83 21.35 -20.42
CA SER A 264 3.45 21.48 -19.97
C SER A 264 3.28 20.81 -18.61
N PHE A 265 2.19 21.10 -17.90
CA PHE A 265 1.88 20.40 -16.65
C PHE A 265 1.81 18.87 -16.88
N SER A 266 2.10 18.13 -15.83
CA SER A 266 2.17 16.67 -15.90
C SER A 266 0.78 16.05 -15.83
N PHE A 267 0.51 15.05 -16.66
CA PHE A 267 -0.72 14.26 -16.66
C PHE A 267 -0.45 12.86 -17.23
N LEU A 268 -1.35 11.92 -16.94
CA LEU A 268 -1.35 10.61 -17.58
C LEU A 268 -2.01 10.69 -18.97
N HIS A 269 -1.53 9.90 -19.90
CA HIS A 269 -2.13 9.86 -21.24
C HIS A 269 -3.56 9.30 -21.17
N ASN A 270 -4.59 10.15 -21.30
CA ASN A 270 -5.99 9.83 -21.00
C ASN A 270 -6.64 8.73 -21.89
N ARG A 271 -5.94 8.24 -22.89
CA ARG A 271 -6.33 7.07 -23.70
C ARG A 271 -5.59 5.79 -23.30
N GLY A 272 -4.65 5.88 -22.34
CA GLY A 272 -3.92 4.72 -21.82
C GLY A 272 -2.87 4.15 -22.76
N TYR A 273 -2.20 4.98 -23.59
CA TYR A 273 -1.11 4.51 -24.43
C TYR A 273 0.26 4.58 -23.76
N GLU A 274 0.40 5.27 -22.64
CA GLU A 274 1.63 5.26 -21.84
C GLU A 274 1.63 4.10 -20.86
N SER A 275 2.79 3.51 -20.67
CA SER A 275 3.06 2.49 -19.65
C SER A 275 3.73 3.12 -18.45
N TYR A 276 3.59 2.50 -17.29
CA TYR A 276 4.01 3.06 -16.00
C TYR A 276 4.84 2.08 -15.21
N ALA A 277 5.86 2.57 -14.51
CA ALA A 277 6.72 1.75 -13.65
C ALA A 277 7.01 2.41 -12.31
N LEU A 278 7.27 1.59 -11.32
CA LEU A 278 7.85 1.98 -10.03
C LEU A 278 9.31 1.56 -10.02
N VAL A 279 10.18 2.50 -9.70
CA VAL A 279 11.63 2.32 -9.72
C VAL A 279 12.22 2.70 -8.38
N LYS A 280 13.18 1.93 -7.89
CA LYS A 280 14.02 2.29 -6.75
C LYS A 280 15.47 2.30 -7.21
N LEU A 281 16.08 3.47 -7.20
CA LEU A 281 17.50 3.60 -7.55
C LEU A 281 18.37 3.02 -6.43
N PRO A 282 19.53 2.42 -6.76
CA PRO A 282 20.54 2.09 -5.76
C PRO A 282 20.99 3.33 -4.98
N ALA A 283 21.35 3.15 -3.72
CA ALA A 283 21.70 4.27 -2.82
C ALA A 283 22.93 5.09 -3.26
N ASP A 284 23.78 4.53 -4.12
CA ASP A 284 24.96 5.20 -4.69
C ASP A 284 24.67 5.94 -6.01
N VAL A 285 23.43 5.86 -6.54
CA VAL A 285 23.02 6.56 -7.76
C VAL A 285 22.37 7.88 -7.39
N THR A 286 23.03 8.97 -7.77
CA THR A 286 22.50 10.34 -7.64
C THR A 286 21.82 10.76 -8.93
N GLU A 287 20.98 11.81 -8.90
CA GLU A 287 20.37 12.40 -10.09
C GLU A 287 21.42 12.73 -11.16
N GLU A 288 22.54 13.37 -10.76
CA GLU A 288 23.61 13.75 -11.70
C GLU A 288 24.24 12.52 -12.36
N SER A 289 24.58 11.47 -11.59
CA SER A 289 25.12 10.23 -12.14
C SER A 289 24.12 9.49 -13.02
N PHE A 290 22.84 9.47 -12.59
CA PHE A 290 21.77 8.85 -13.37
C PHE A 290 21.63 9.51 -14.73
N ILE A 291 21.56 10.83 -14.80
CA ILE A 291 21.46 11.60 -16.06
C ILE A 291 22.65 11.32 -16.95
N ALA A 292 23.86 11.29 -16.39
CA ALA A 292 25.10 11.09 -17.15
C ALA A 292 25.20 9.67 -17.74
N ASP A 293 24.79 8.66 -16.97
CA ASP A 293 25.05 7.26 -17.32
C ASP A 293 23.87 6.58 -18.03
N ASN A 294 22.63 7.09 -17.84
CA ASN A 294 21.41 6.44 -18.31
C ASN A 294 20.71 7.18 -19.47
N ALA A 295 21.19 8.35 -19.87
CA ALA A 295 20.61 9.06 -21.01
C ALA A 295 20.68 8.21 -22.29
N PHE A 296 19.55 8.10 -22.97
CA PHE A 296 19.44 7.27 -24.15
C PHE A 296 19.16 8.11 -25.39
N SER A 297 19.90 7.81 -26.45
CA SER A 297 19.65 8.35 -27.80
C SER A 297 19.80 7.22 -28.82
N GLY A 298 18.84 7.11 -29.71
CA GLY A 298 18.86 6.06 -30.72
C GLY A 298 17.84 6.36 -31.82
N THR A 299 17.85 5.56 -32.87
CA THR A 299 16.88 5.60 -33.96
C THR A 299 16.01 4.35 -33.85
N ARG A 300 14.73 4.51 -34.06
CA ARG A 300 13.80 3.37 -34.16
C ARG A 300 13.86 2.79 -35.55
N SER A 301 13.90 1.47 -35.62
CA SER A 301 13.59 0.76 -36.85
C SER A 301 12.21 0.13 -36.75
N PHE A 302 11.41 0.20 -37.80
CA PHE A 302 10.05 -0.34 -37.80
C PHE A 302 9.74 -1.11 -39.08
N TRP A 303 8.85 -2.07 -39.00
CA TRP A 303 8.32 -2.79 -40.13
C TRP A 303 7.03 -2.12 -40.62
N MET A 304 6.96 -1.81 -41.92
CA MET A 304 5.76 -1.31 -42.56
C MET A 304 5.12 -2.46 -43.32
N ASP A 305 3.88 -2.79 -42.95
CA ASP A 305 3.05 -3.85 -43.57
C ASP A 305 3.76 -5.23 -43.66
N GLY A 306 4.72 -5.49 -42.76
CA GLY A 306 5.44 -6.75 -42.71
C GLY A 306 6.49 -6.98 -43.79
N GLU A 307 6.71 -6.02 -44.71
CA GLU A 307 7.54 -6.23 -45.87
C GLU A 307 8.81 -5.37 -45.94
N ALA A 308 8.90 -4.27 -45.19
CA ALA A 308 10.07 -3.40 -45.26
C ALA A 308 10.50 -2.90 -43.88
N LEU A 309 11.80 -3.08 -43.57
CA LEU A 309 12.44 -2.41 -42.46
C LEU A 309 12.77 -0.98 -42.86
N MET A 310 12.25 -0.02 -42.12
CA MET A 310 12.53 1.40 -42.35
C MET A 310 13.23 2.00 -41.15
N GLU A 311 14.20 2.86 -41.36
CA GLU A 311 14.72 3.71 -40.29
C GLU A 311 13.67 4.74 -39.92
N GLY A 312 13.30 4.73 -38.66
CA GLY A 312 12.31 5.63 -38.09
C GLY A 312 12.92 6.89 -37.51
N ASN A 313 12.09 7.65 -36.84
CA ASN A 313 12.50 8.82 -36.09
C ASN A 313 13.40 8.45 -34.94
N ALA A 314 14.22 9.40 -34.48
CA ALA A 314 14.92 9.26 -33.21
C ALA A 314 13.96 9.04 -32.05
N TYR A 315 14.41 8.34 -31.01
CA TYR A 315 13.69 8.29 -29.74
C TYR A 315 13.48 9.72 -29.21
N PRO A 316 12.40 9.96 -28.45
CA PRO A 316 12.17 11.26 -27.84
C PRO A 316 13.40 11.74 -27.08
N ALA A 317 13.76 13.00 -27.24
CA ALA A 317 14.81 13.61 -26.42
C ALA A 317 14.39 13.55 -24.93
N GLY A 318 15.34 13.27 -24.05
CA GLY A 318 15.05 13.08 -22.62
C GLY A 318 14.51 11.68 -22.31
N SER A 319 14.86 10.68 -23.11
CA SER A 319 14.64 9.27 -22.77
C SER A 319 15.80 8.73 -21.96
N TYR A 320 15.51 7.88 -20.97
CA TYR A 320 16.49 7.30 -20.05
C TYR A 320 16.29 5.80 -19.92
N LEU A 321 17.39 5.06 -19.85
CA LEU A 321 17.40 3.61 -19.64
C LEU A 321 17.36 3.31 -18.13
N ILE A 322 16.43 2.46 -17.72
CA ILE A 322 16.36 1.92 -16.36
C ILE A 322 16.66 0.42 -16.41
N PRO A 323 17.70 -0.08 -15.75
CA PRO A 323 17.92 -1.51 -15.60
C PRO A 323 16.70 -2.20 -14.98
N ASN A 324 16.28 -3.35 -15.52
CA ASN A 324 15.14 -4.11 -14.97
C ASN A 324 15.30 -4.45 -13.49
N ALA A 325 16.54 -4.59 -13.00
CA ALA A 325 16.82 -4.86 -11.60
C ALA A 325 16.42 -3.72 -10.63
N TRP A 326 16.20 -2.50 -11.15
CA TRP A 326 15.77 -1.35 -10.35
C TRP A 326 14.26 -1.16 -10.37
N VAL A 327 13.54 -1.95 -11.19
CA VAL A 327 12.09 -1.88 -11.32
C VAL A 327 11.43 -2.68 -10.21
N ALA A 328 10.65 -2.01 -9.39
CA ALA A 328 9.83 -2.65 -8.35
C ALA A 328 8.57 -3.27 -8.95
N ASP A 329 7.90 -2.56 -9.86
CA ASP A 329 6.72 -3.02 -10.60
C ASP A 329 6.60 -2.25 -11.92
N GLY A 330 5.94 -2.82 -12.92
CA GLY A 330 5.69 -2.15 -14.18
C GLY A 330 4.47 -2.73 -14.90
N ILE A 331 3.72 -1.85 -15.54
CA ILE A 331 2.53 -2.21 -16.30
C ILE A 331 2.59 -1.63 -17.72
N ASN A 332 2.30 -2.46 -18.70
CA ASN A 332 2.01 -1.98 -20.06
C ASN A 332 0.53 -1.59 -20.14
N CYS A 333 0.27 -0.39 -20.65
CA CYS A 333 -1.08 0.07 -20.91
C CYS A 333 -1.33 0.19 -22.41
N GLY A 334 -2.58 -0.03 -22.81
CA GLY A 334 -2.97 0.09 -24.19
C GLY A 334 -4.47 -0.08 -24.42
N VAL A 335 -4.94 0.42 -25.56
CA VAL A 335 -6.31 0.27 -26.04
C VAL A 335 -6.45 -1.07 -26.76
N GLU A 336 -7.51 -1.81 -26.52
CA GLU A 336 -7.65 -3.22 -26.92
C GLU A 336 -7.40 -3.47 -28.42
N GLU A 337 -8.06 -2.71 -29.29
CA GLU A 337 -7.95 -2.90 -30.75
C GLU A 337 -6.75 -2.14 -31.38
N ASP A 338 -6.06 -1.31 -30.58
CA ASP A 338 -4.97 -0.46 -31.06
C ASP A 338 -3.64 -0.69 -30.30
N TYR A 339 -3.58 -1.75 -29.50
CA TYR A 339 -2.35 -2.16 -28.83
C TYR A 339 -1.42 -2.85 -29.82
N GLY A 340 -0.29 -2.24 -30.10
CA GLY A 340 0.67 -2.76 -31.07
C GLY A 340 1.99 -3.20 -30.46
N ASN A 341 2.53 -2.42 -29.53
CA ASN A 341 3.85 -2.66 -29.00
C ASN A 341 3.88 -2.48 -27.48
N PRO A 342 4.49 -3.42 -26.73
CA PRO A 342 4.79 -3.19 -25.33
C PRO A 342 5.85 -2.08 -25.19
N ALA A 343 5.62 -1.13 -24.29
CA ALA A 343 6.62 -0.13 -23.94
C ALA A 343 7.71 -0.71 -23.05
N PHE A 344 7.35 -1.71 -22.23
CA PHE A 344 8.26 -2.45 -21.38
C PHE A 344 8.39 -3.91 -21.84
N ASN A 345 9.58 -4.47 -21.68
CA ASN A 345 9.86 -5.84 -22.09
C ASN A 345 9.13 -6.88 -21.20
N ALA A 346 9.01 -8.11 -21.73
CA ALA A 346 8.22 -9.17 -21.10
C ALA A 346 8.73 -9.65 -19.73
N SER A 347 9.94 -9.30 -19.31
CA SER A 347 10.41 -9.61 -17.95
C SER A 347 9.87 -8.64 -16.90
N ILE A 348 9.39 -7.46 -17.33
CA ILE A 348 8.70 -6.51 -16.47
C ILE A 348 7.19 -6.72 -16.58
N ASP A 349 6.66 -6.76 -17.81
CA ASP A 349 5.24 -7.05 -18.04
C ASP A 349 5.03 -7.78 -19.38
N ALA A 350 4.61 -9.02 -19.31
CA ALA A 350 4.34 -9.86 -20.48
C ALA A 350 2.93 -9.65 -21.08
N GLY A 351 2.11 -8.80 -20.45
CA GLY A 351 0.75 -8.50 -20.87
C GLY A 351 0.53 -7.01 -21.13
N TYR A 352 -0.73 -6.61 -21.08
CA TYR A 352 -1.15 -5.21 -21.05
C TYR A 352 -2.52 -5.08 -20.40
N THR A 353 -2.82 -3.86 -19.93
CA THR A 353 -4.13 -3.48 -19.41
C THR A 353 -4.58 -2.15 -20.01
N GLY A 354 -5.80 -1.72 -19.76
CA GLY A 354 -6.29 -0.44 -20.26
C GLY A 354 -7.79 -0.29 -20.13
N CYS A 355 -8.32 0.85 -20.57
CA CYS A 355 -9.73 1.17 -20.60
C CYS A 355 -10.21 1.42 -22.02
N GLY A 356 -11.45 1.01 -22.33
CA GLY A 356 -12.05 1.13 -23.66
C GLY A 356 -11.53 0.09 -24.65
N LYS A 357 -12.14 0.06 -25.84
CA LYS A 357 -11.85 -0.93 -26.89
C LYS A 357 -11.11 -0.35 -28.07
N VAL A 358 -11.48 0.85 -28.49
CA VAL A 358 -10.94 1.53 -29.68
C VAL A 358 -10.28 2.84 -29.28
N ASP A 359 -9.44 3.40 -30.17
CA ASP A 359 -8.89 4.74 -29.95
C ASP A 359 -10.03 5.76 -29.73
N LYS A 360 -9.86 6.62 -28.73
CA LYS A 360 -10.84 7.64 -28.32
C LYS A 360 -12.20 7.08 -27.91
N ASP A 361 -12.27 5.83 -27.48
CA ASP A 361 -13.50 5.25 -26.95
C ASP A 361 -14.05 6.14 -25.81
N PRO A 362 -15.26 6.70 -25.97
CA PRO A 362 -15.83 7.57 -24.94
C PRO A 362 -16.19 6.80 -23.66
N ASP A 363 -16.38 5.49 -23.75
CA ASP A 363 -16.75 4.65 -22.58
C ASP A 363 -15.58 4.44 -21.61
N ARG A 364 -14.35 4.86 -21.96
CA ARG A 364 -13.19 4.81 -21.07
C ARG A 364 -13.24 5.77 -19.91
N PHE A 365 -13.95 6.91 -20.07
CA PHE A 365 -14.01 7.95 -19.06
C PHE A 365 -14.67 7.48 -17.76
N GLY A 366 -14.09 7.89 -16.63
CA GLY A 366 -14.51 7.44 -15.31
C GLY A 366 -14.29 5.95 -15.07
N LYS A 367 -13.35 5.34 -15.82
CA LYS A 367 -12.90 3.96 -15.67
C LYS A 367 -11.43 3.92 -15.30
N SER A 368 -11.06 2.91 -14.54
CA SER A 368 -9.71 2.68 -14.05
C SER A 368 -9.24 1.27 -14.40
N VAL A 369 -7.94 1.05 -14.33
CA VAL A 369 -7.35 -0.29 -14.26
C VAL A 369 -7.00 -0.58 -12.82
N ILE A 370 -7.54 -1.67 -12.27
CA ILE A 370 -7.36 -2.04 -10.86
C ILE A 370 -6.81 -3.45 -10.78
N ARG A 371 -5.70 -3.63 -10.05
CA ARG A 371 -5.06 -4.93 -9.84
C ARG A 371 -5.99 -5.86 -9.06
N LYS A 372 -6.06 -7.11 -9.47
CA LYS A 372 -6.83 -8.16 -8.80
C LYS A 372 -6.18 -8.51 -7.46
N SER A 373 -6.98 -9.00 -6.54
CA SER A 373 -6.50 -9.57 -5.28
C SER A 373 -6.86 -11.04 -5.15
N ALA A 374 -5.98 -11.81 -4.52
CA ALA A 374 -6.20 -13.20 -4.16
C ALA A 374 -5.53 -13.45 -2.80
N ASP A 375 -6.23 -14.17 -1.93
CA ASP A 375 -5.72 -14.55 -0.59
C ASP A 375 -5.15 -13.37 0.23
N GLY A 376 -5.77 -12.19 0.09
CA GLY A 376 -5.38 -10.97 0.83
C GLY A 376 -4.17 -10.22 0.26
N LYS A 377 -3.64 -10.64 -0.89
CA LYS A 377 -2.54 -9.97 -1.60
C LYS A 377 -2.96 -9.54 -3.00
N LEU A 378 -2.33 -8.51 -3.52
CA LEU A 378 -2.48 -8.13 -4.91
C LEU A 378 -1.76 -9.14 -5.82
N VAL A 379 -2.43 -9.52 -6.90
CA VAL A 379 -1.88 -10.48 -7.87
C VAL A 379 -0.80 -9.78 -8.67
N ASP A 380 0.40 -10.33 -8.67
CA ASP A 380 1.54 -9.85 -9.43
C ASP A 380 2.24 -11.04 -10.11
N THR A 381 1.98 -11.21 -11.39
CA THR A 381 2.57 -12.28 -12.22
C THR A 381 3.45 -11.71 -13.34
N ASN A 382 3.78 -10.41 -13.28
CA ASN A 382 4.41 -9.68 -14.38
C ASN A 382 3.63 -9.84 -15.69
N ASN A 383 2.30 -9.81 -15.59
CA ASN A 383 1.40 -9.91 -16.75
C ASN A 383 0.10 -9.15 -16.50
N SER A 384 0.06 -7.89 -16.90
CA SER A 384 -1.07 -6.99 -16.65
C SER A 384 -2.40 -7.51 -17.21
N THR A 385 -2.39 -8.35 -18.26
CA THR A 385 -3.62 -8.98 -18.78
C THR A 385 -4.24 -9.94 -17.75
N ASN A 386 -3.39 -10.63 -16.99
CA ASN A 386 -3.84 -11.56 -15.94
C ASN A 386 -4.13 -10.83 -14.64
N ASP A 387 -3.33 -9.80 -14.32
CA ASP A 387 -3.26 -9.19 -13.00
C ASP A 387 -4.30 -8.10 -12.79
N PHE A 388 -4.80 -7.47 -13.84
CA PHE A 388 -5.71 -6.33 -13.73
C PHE A 388 -7.14 -6.61 -14.17
N ASN A 389 -8.08 -5.89 -13.55
CA ASN A 389 -9.44 -5.68 -14.02
C ASN A 389 -9.44 -4.41 -14.87
N ARG A 390 -9.83 -4.54 -16.14
CA ARG A 390 -10.02 -3.43 -17.07
C ARG A 390 -11.38 -2.78 -16.84
N ASP A 391 -11.52 -1.52 -17.24
CA ASP A 391 -12.79 -0.77 -17.20
C ASP A 391 -13.46 -0.78 -15.81
N ALA A 392 -12.67 -0.86 -14.75
CA ALA A 392 -13.16 -0.90 -13.37
C ALA A 392 -13.66 0.48 -12.92
N THR A 393 -14.53 0.50 -11.92
CA THR A 393 -14.92 1.75 -11.26
C THR A 393 -13.74 2.20 -10.37
N PRO A 394 -13.29 3.46 -10.49
CA PRO A 394 -12.21 3.97 -9.64
C PRO A 394 -12.49 3.78 -8.16
N SER A 395 -11.50 3.32 -7.40
CA SER A 395 -11.67 2.99 -5.98
C SER A 395 -11.96 4.22 -5.11
N LEU A 396 -11.53 5.40 -5.55
CA LEU A 396 -11.80 6.68 -4.88
C LEU A 396 -13.15 7.30 -5.25
N LYS A 397 -13.89 6.70 -6.19
CA LYS A 397 -15.24 7.14 -6.55
C LYS A 397 -16.22 6.67 -5.48
N LYS A 398 -16.51 7.54 -4.53
CA LYS A 398 -17.49 7.30 -3.44
C LYS A 398 -18.87 7.88 -3.76
#